data_b250a7f4f394230e02651fba9006942d
#
_entry.id   b250a7f4f394230e02651fba9006942d
#
_cell.length_a   1.000
_cell.length_b   1.000
_cell.length_c   1.000
_cell.angle_alpha   90.00
_cell.angle_beta   90.00
_cell.angle_gamma   90.00
#
_symmetry.space_group_name_H-M   'P 1'
#
loop_
_entity.id
_entity.type
_entity.pdbx_description
1 polymer ?
#
loop_
_entity_poly.entity_id
_entity_poly.type
_entity_poly.pdbx_seq_one_letter_code
_entity_poly.pdbx_strand_id
1 'polypeptide(L)'
;MKTIYEKYAKLLTTYCLQVSKGDKVFVKSTYLAEPLLQELLKEIYLAGGHPFLDIEIQEQNKLFLDHAEQHQLEFVNPFMEQIMETFDCYLVIRAPFNLKDGQNTDAEKRKVVSAARRPMMKTYMARTGTYELRRSLCQFPTQASAQEAGMSLSEYQDFVFGACNLNYDDPIAEWQKLSNTQQSIVDHLNTCKKVHYKGNGIDISFSTEGRIWINSDGKTNMPSGEVYTAPVEDSVNGIVRFSHPSIYMGTEVEDIRLEVKNGEVI
;
A
#
# COMPACT_ATOMS: atom_id res chain seq x y z
N MET A 1 -16.66 7.54 -24.42
CA MET A 1 -15.28 7.34 -23.86
C MET A 1 -15.46 7.20 -22.36
N LYS A 2 -14.85 6.19 -21.72
CA LYS A 2 -14.93 6.04 -20.27
C LYS A 2 -14.18 7.17 -19.58
N THR A 3 -14.72 7.65 -18.45
CA THR A 3 -14.02 8.62 -17.60
C THR A 3 -12.79 7.98 -16.96
N ILE A 4 -11.87 8.78 -16.43
CA ILE A 4 -10.66 8.26 -15.77
C ILE A 4 -11.02 7.45 -14.52
N TYR A 5 -12.07 7.85 -13.80
CA TYR A 5 -12.56 7.13 -12.62
C TYR A 5 -13.22 5.79 -12.98
N GLU A 6 -13.97 5.71 -14.09
CA GLU A 6 -14.50 4.43 -14.59
C GLU A 6 -13.38 3.46 -14.98
N LYS A 7 -12.30 3.95 -15.63
CA LYS A 7 -11.12 3.13 -15.93
C LYS A 7 -10.44 2.64 -14.65
N TYR A 8 -10.27 3.54 -13.68
CA TYR A 8 -9.61 3.23 -12.42
C TYR A 8 -10.41 2.22 -11.59
N ALA A 9 -11.71 2.44 -11.44
CA ALA A 9 -12.60 1.51 -10.74
C ALA A 9 -12.56 0.11 -11.38
N LYS A 10 -12.63 0.04 -12.71
CA LYS A 10 -12.53 -1.22 -13.44
C LYS A 10 -11.17 -1.91 -13.22
N LEU A 11 -10.07 -1.16 -13.27
CA LEU A 11 -8.71 -1.66 -13.00
C LEU A 11 -8.63 -2.28 -11.60
N LEU A 12 -9.10 -1.56 -10.58
CA LEU A 12 -9.10 -2.01 -9.19
C LEU A 12 -9.97 -3.26 -8.98
N THR A 13 -11.17 -3.28 -9.54
CA THR A 13 -12.13 -4.38 -9.36
C THR A 13 -11.72 -5.62 -10.13
N THR A 14 -11.32 -5.47 -11.41
CA THR A 14 -11.09 -6.62 -12.31
C THR A 14 -9.66 -7.13 -12.24
N TYR A 15 -8.66 -6.25 -12.24
CA TYR A 15 -7.25 -6.65 -12.28
C TYR A 15 -6.65 -6.79 -10.88
N CYS A 16 -6.83 -5.79 -10.01
CA CYS A 16 -6.19 -5.79 -8.69
C CYS A 16 -6.85 -6.80 -7.75
N LEU A 17 -8.15 -6.65 -7.52
CA LEU A 17 -8.90 -7.47 -6.55
C LEU A 17 -9.52 -8.73 -7.15
N GLN A 18 -9.70 -8.77 -8.48
CA GLN A 18 -10.34 -9.89 -9.18
C GLN A 18 -11.69 -10.27 -8.54
N VAL A 19 -12.52 -9.24 -8.30
CA VAL A 19 -13.80 -9.41 -7.63
C VAL A 19 -14.69 -10.36 -8.41
N SER A 20 -15.26 -11.33 -7.71
CA SER A 20 -16.12 -12.37 -8.24
C SER A 20 -17.52 -12.32 -7.59
N LYS A 21 -18.47 -13.02 -8.19
CA LYS A 21 -19.84 -13.09 -7.66
C LYS A 21 -19.85 -13.66 -6.24
N GLY A 22 -20.46 -12.90 -5.32
CA GLY A 22 -20.60 -13.28 -3.91
C GLY A 22 -19.47 -12.78 -3.02
N ASP A 23 -18.38 -12.23 -3.57
CA ASP A 23 -17.28 -11.68 -2.78
C ASP A 23 -17.74 -10.53 -1.87
N LYS A 24 -17.31 -10.54 -0.65
CA LYS A 24 -17.44 -9.45 0.31
C LYS A 24 -16.22 -8.53 0.16
N VAL A 25 -16.45 -7.28 -0.23
CA VAL A 25 -15.40 -6.31 -0.58
C VAL A 25 -15.41 -5.18 0.44
N PHE A 26 -14.39 -5.14 1.29
CA PHE A 26 -14.18 -4.01 2.20
C PHE A 26 -13.39 -2.91 1.49
N VAL A 27 -13.89 -1.69 1.56
CA VAL A 27 -13.24 -0.51 0.97
C VAL A 27 -13.06 0.57 2.03
N LYS A 28 -11.82 0.89 2.33
CA LYS A 28 -11.45 1.96 3.25
C LYS A 28 -10.94 3.18 2.50
N SER A 29 -11.48 4.36 2.82
CA SER A 29 -11.04 5.64 2.23
C SER A 29 -11.47 6.82 3.10
N THR A 30 -11.26 8.03 2.59
CA THR A 30 -11.88 9.27 3.04
C THR A 30 -12.94 9.71 2.03
N TYR A 31 -13.80 10.66 2.41
CA TYR A 31 -14.80 11.21 1.48
C TYR A 31 -14.19 12.00 0.29
N LEU A 32 -12.89 12.36 0.36
CA LEU A 32 -12.21 13.03 -0.76
C LEU A 32 -12.16 12.17 -2.03
N ALA A 33 -12.23 10.85 -1.88
CA ALA A 33 -12.23 9.92 -3.01
C ALA A 33 -13.64 9.63 -3.55
N GLU A 34 -14.68 10.37 -3.14
CA GLU A 34 -16.07 10.12 -3.55
C GLU A 34 -16.25 9.86 -5.05
N PRO A 35 -15.63 10.64 -5.99
CA PRO A 35 -15.79 10.38 -7.42
C PRO A 35 -15.33 8.98 -7.87
N LEU A 36 -14.25 8.47 -7.26
CA LEU A 36 -13.77 7.12 -7.52
C LEU A 36 -14.62 6.07 -6.80
N LEU A 37 -15.08 6.35 -5.58
CA LEU A 37 -15.91 5.44 -4.80
C LEU A 37 -17.24 5.13 -5.49
N GLN A 38 -17.88 6.11 -6.14
CA GLN A 38 -19.12 5.93 -6.88
C GLN A 38 -18.93 4.93 -8.03
N GLU A 39 -17.89 5.10 -8.84
CA GLU A 39 -17.60 4.19 -9.95
C GLU A 39 -17.13 2.81 -9.46
N LEU A 40 -16.39 2.77 -8.35
CA LEU A 40 -15.95 1.53 -7.73
C LEU A 40 -17.14 0.68 -7.22
N LEU A 41 -18.09 1.30 -6.55
CA LEU A 41 -19.32 0.62 -6.11
C LEU A 41 -20.06 0.01 -7.30
N LYS A 42 -20.22 0.78 -8.37
CA LYS A 42 -20.85 0.32 -9.62
C LYS A 42 -20.12 -0.90 -10.20
N GLU A 43 -18.78 -0.85 -10.32
CA GLU A 43 -17.99 -1.97 -10.86
C GLU A 43 -18.06 -3.20 -9.95
N ILE A 44 -18.04 -3.05 -8.61
CA ILE A 44 -18.19 -4.16 -7.67
C ILE A 44 -19.56 -4.81 -7.81
N TYR A 45 -20.66 -4.02 -7.91
CA TYR A 45 -21.99 -4.57 -8.12
C TYR A 45 -22.10 -5.29 -9.47
N LEU A 46 -21.52 -4.74 -10.53
CA LEU A 46 -21.50 -5.39 -11.86
C LEU A 46 -20.71 -6.72 -11.84
N ALA A 47 -19.69 -6.83 -11.01
CA ALA A 47 -18.96 -8.07 -10.78
C ALA A 47 -19.74 -9.07 -9.87
N GLY A 48 -20.86 -8.64 -9.26
CA GLY A 48 -21.67 -9.46 -8.34
C GLY A 48 -21.15 -9.50 -6.91
N GLY A 49 -20.24 -8.61 -6.56
CA GLY A 49 -19.68 -8.46 -5.21
C GLY A 49 -20.59 -7.66 -4.25
N HIS A 50 -20.28 -7.73 -2.97
CA HIS A 50 -21.00 -7.06 -1.87
C HIS A 50 -20.04 -6.03 -1.22
N PRO A 51 -20.10 -4.74 -1.62
CA PRO A 51 -19.21 -3.72 -1.06
C PRO A 51 -19.65 -3.31 0.35
N PHE A 52 -18.65 -3.06 1.21
CA PHE A 52 -18.79 -2.40 2.49
C PHE A 52 -17.78 -1.25 2.57
N LEU A 53 -18.26 -0.02 2.82
CA LEU A 53 -17.43 1.19 2.88
C LEU A 53 -17.13 1.58 4.33
N ASP A 54 -15.85 1.88 4.61
CA ASP A 54 -15.38 2.55 5.81
C ASP A 54 -14.78 3.90 5.41
N ILE A 55 -15.53 4.99 5.68
CA ILE A 55 -15.18 6.34 5.24
C ILE A 55 -14.76 7.18 6.42
N GLU A 56 -13.48 7.53 6.45
CA GLU A 56 -12.89 8.37 7.48
C GLU A 56 -13.18 9.86 7.23
N ILE A 57 -13.44 10.58 8.31
CA ILE A 57 -13.57 12.05 8.30
C ILE A 57 -12.25 12.70 8.71
N GLN A 58 -12.13 13.98 8.40
CA GLN A 58 -10.95 14.77 8.74
C GLN A 58 -10.68 14.76 10.25
N GLU A 59 -9.41 14.63 10.64
CA GLU A 59 -8.93 14.59 12.02
C GLU A 59 -9.45 13.43 12.89
N GLN A 60 -10.16 12.45 12.32
CA GLN A 60 -10.74 11.33 13.07
C GLN A 60 -9.69 10.61 13.95
N ASN A 61 -8.53 10.29 13.39
CA ASN A 61 -7.47 9.61 14.13
C ASN A 61 -6.83 10.53 15.19
N LYS A 62 -6.68 11.80 14.89
CA LYS A 62 -6.16 12.80 15.85
C LYS A 62 -7.10 12.95 17.03
N LEU A 63 -8.39 13.16 16.78
CA LEU A 63 -9.42 13.26 17.83
C LEU A 63 -9.44 12.01 18.72
N PHE A 64 -9.32 10.82 18.11
CA PHE A 64 -9.23 9.58 18.87
C PHE A 64 -8.00 9.58 19.78
N LEU A 65 -6.80 9.87 19.28
CA LEU A 65 -5.58 9.84 20.08
C LEU A 65 -5.54 10.94 21.14
N ASP A 66 -6.11 12.11 20.87
CA ASP A 66 -6.15 13.22 21.85
C ASP A 66 -7.07 12.92 23.03
N HIS A 67 -8.24 12.31 22.78
CA HIS A 67 -9.31 12.19 23.77
C HIS A 67 -9.55 10.79 24.33
N ALA A 68 -9.07 9.74 23.65
CA ALA A 68 -9.29 8.38 24.11
C ALA A 68 -8.53 8.05 25.40
N GLU A 69 -9.22 7.37 26.32
CA GLU A 69 -8.67 6.78 27.52
C GLU A 69 -8.08 5.39 27.24
N GLN A 70 -7.33 4.83 28.19
CA GLN A 70 -6.62 3.54 28.02
C GLN A 70 -7.52 2.41 27.50
N HIS A 71 -8.70 2.22 28.09
CA HIS A 71 -9.64 1.16 27.67
C HIS A 71 -10.16 1.33 26.24
N GLN A 72 -10.23 2.59 25.73
CA GLN A 72 -10.64 2.89 24.36
C GLN A 72 -9.48 2.67 23.38
N LEU A 73 -8.24 2.98 23.79
CA LEU A 73 -7.04 2.71 22.99
C LEU A 73 -6.78 1.20 22.80
N GLU A 74 -7.12 0.42 23.82
CA GLU A 74 -7.01 -1.06 23.81
C GLU A 74 -8.17 -1.75 23.09
N PHE A 75 -9.26 -1.04 22.83
CA PHE A 75 -10.44 -1.61 22.19
C PHE A 75 -10.18 -1.91 20.71
N VAL A 76 -10.39 -3.15 20.33
CA VAL A 76 -10.41 -3.59 18.93
C VAL A 76 -11.86 -3.75 18.50
N ASN A 77 -12.25 -3.06 17.44
CA ASN A 77 -13.61 -3.13 16.92
C ASN A 77 -13.90 -4.55 16.38
N PRO A 78 -14.88 -5.30 16.94
CA PRO A 78 -15.19 -6.66 16.50
C PRO A 78 -15.58 -6.77 15.02
N PHE A 79 -16.17 -5.71 14.45
CA PHE A 79 -16.48 -5.69 13.01
C PHE A 79 -15.21 -5.71 12.16
N MET A 80 -14.12 -5.05 12.61
CA MET A 80 -12.85 -5.09 11.91
C MET A 80 -12.20 -6.48 12.01
N GLU A 81 -12.31 -7.15 13.15
CA GLU A 81 -11.85 -8.55 13.29
C GLU A 81 -12.62 -9.45 12.33
N GLN A 82 -13.95 -9.36 12.31
CA GLN A 82 -14.79 -10.12 11.39
C GLN A 82 -14.46 -9.84 9.92
N ILE A 83 -14.15 -8.59 9.54
CA ILE A 83 -13.71 -8.25 8.18
C ILE A 83 -12.42 -8.98 7.85
N MET A 84 -11.42 -8.95 8.74
CA MET A 84 -10.15 -9.63 8.51
C MET A 84 -10.29 -11.15 8.43
N GLU A 85 -11.28 -11.74 9.11
CA GLU A 85 -11.53 -13.17 9.14
C GLU A 85 -12.39 -13.68 7.97
N THR A 86 -13.34 -12.87 7.48
CA THR A 86 -14.41 -13.40 6.62
C THR A 86 -14.57 -12.70 5.28
N PHE A 87 -13.96 -11.54 5.05
CA PHE A 87 -14.06 -10.87 3.76
C PHE A 87 -13.09 -11.48 2.73
N ASP A 88 -13.41 -11.28 1.45
CA ASP A 88 -12.69 -11.85 0.32
C ASP A 88 -11.74 -10.84 -0.31
N CYS A 89 -12.11 -9.55 -0.23
CA CYS A 89 -11.33 -8.44 -0.77
C CYS A 89 -11.19 -7.30 0.23
N TYR A 90 -10.02 -6.67 0.25
CA TYR A 90 -9.69 -5.52 1.10
C TYR A 90 -8.99 -4.43 0.27
N LEU A 91 -9.66 -3.31 0.07
CA LEU A 91 -9.13 -2.16 -0.67
C LEU A 91 -8.92 -0.97 0.25
N VAL A 92 -7.74 -0.38 0.19
CA VAL A 92 -7.47 0.93 0.79
C VAL A 92 -7.25 1.94 -0.32
N ILE A 93 -8.06 2.99 -0.36
CA ILE A 93 -7.87 4.13 -1.24
C ILE A 93 -7.29 5.27 -0.40
N ARG A 94 -6.00 5.54 -0.56
CA ARG A 94 -5.32 6.64 0.14
C ARG A 94 -5.73 7.97 -0.45
N ALA A 95 -6.55 8.71 0.27
CA ALA A 95 -7.00 10.06 -0.06
C ALA A 95 -6.84 10.98 1.17
N PRO A 96 -5.59 11.32 1.58
CA PRO A 96 -5.33 11.99 2.83
C PRO A 96 -5.79 13.45 2.82
N PHE A 97 -6.33 13.91 3.96
CA PHE A 97 -6.58 15.34 4.22
C PHE A 97 -5.29 16.09 4.53
N ASN A 98 -4.38 15.41 5.25
CA ASN A 98 -3.09 15.92 5.67
C ASN A 98 -2.13 14.74 5.84
N LEU A 99 -0.94 14.82 5.25
CA LEU A 99 0.06 13.76 5.35
C LEU A 99 0.82 13.78 6.68
N LYS A 100 0.75 14.89 7.42
CA LYS A 100 1.47 15.13 8.68
C LYS A 100 0.56 15.13 9.90
N ASP A 101 -0.66 14.59 9.81
CA ASP A 101 -1.63 14.54 10.94
C ASP A 101 -1.10 13.81 12.17
N GLY A 102 -0.20 12.87 12.01
CA GLY A 102 0.42 12.13 13.10
C GLY A 102 1.58 12.81 13.79
N GLN A 103 2.08 13.95 13.26
CA GLN A 103 3.36 14.54 13.70
C GLN A 103 3.38 14.93 15.19
N ASN A 104 2.27 15.43 15.71
CA ASN A 104 2.14 15.92 17.09
C ASN A 104 1.25 15.02 17.96
N THR A 105 1.02 13.78 17.57
CA THR A 105 0.23 12.82 18.35
C THR A 105 1.09 12.06 19.36
N ASP A 106 0.48 11.65 20.47
CA ASP A 106 1.16 10.89 21.52
C ASP A 106 1.67 9.54 21.02
N ALA A 107 3.00 9.37 21.07
CA ALA A 107 3.66 8.13 20.60
C ALA A 107 3.34 6.92 21.48
N GLU A 108 3.14 7.11 22.80
CA GLU A 108 2.81 6.02 23.71
C GLU A 108 1.38 5.52 23.45
N LYS A 109 0.41 6.43 23.26
CA LYS A 109 -0.94 6.03 22.85
C LYS A 109 -0.95 5.26 21.53
N ARG A 110 -0.16 5.67 20.53
CA ARG A 110 -0.01 4.92 19.26
C ARG A 110 0.54 3.50 19.48
N LYS A 111 1.50 3.33 20.40
CA LYS A 111 2.03 2.01 20.77
C LYS A 111 0.96 1.11 21.38
N VAL A 112 0.14 1.64 22.27
CA VAL A 112 -0.99 0.91 22.89
C VAL A 112 -1.95 0.41 21.80
N VAL A 113 -2.41 1.30 20.94
CA VAL A 113 -3.32 0.96 19.83
C VAL A 113 -2.71 -0.10 18.90
N SER A 114 -1.43 0.06 18.55
CA SER A 114 -0.72 -0.90 17.70
C SER A 114 -0.60 -2.27 18.38
N ALA A 115 -0.31 -2.30 19.68
CA ALA A 115 -0.21 -3.54 20.43
C ALA A 115 -1.56 -4.27 20.51
N ALA A 116 -2.64 -3.54 20.79
CA ALA A 116 -3.99 -4.10 20.84
C ALA A 116 -4.41 -4.74 19.51
N ARG A 117 -4.06 -4.13 18.38
CA ARG A 117 -4.41 -4.60 17.04
C ARG A 117 -3.54 -5.74 16.50
N ARG A 118 -2.48 -6.14 17.18
CA ARG A 118 -1.56 -7.20 16.69
C ARG A 118 -2.25 -8.51 16.33
N PRO A 119 -3.18 -9.08 17.13
CA PRO A 119 -3.85 -10.33 16.77
C PRO A 119 -4.61 -10.22 15.46
N MET A 120 -5.41 -9.17 15.30
CA MET A 120 -6.16 -8.88 14.07
C MET A 120 -5.21 -8.72 12.86
N MET A 121 -4.09 -7.99 13.03
CA MET A 121 -3.09 -7.82 11.96
C MET A 121 -2.39 -9.13 11.61
N LYS A 122 -2.22 -10.06 12.56
CA LYS A 122 -1.70 -11.40 12.28
C LYS A 122 -2.65 -12.18 11.36
N THR A 123 -3.95 -12.13 11.63
CA THR A 123 -4.98 -12.73 10.75
C THR A 123 -4.95 -12.12 9.35
N TYR A 124 -4.92 -10.78 9.26
CA TYR A 124 -4.79 -10.06 8.00
C TYR A 124 -3.56 -10.51 7.19
N MET A 125 -2.38 -10.55 7.82
CA MET A 125 -1.13 -10.94 7.13
C MET A 125 -1.15 -12.40 6.68
N ALA A 126 -1.69 -13.32 7.50
CA ALA A 126 -1.81 -14.73 7.13
C ALA A 126 -2.71 -14.91 5.90
N ARG A 127 -3.91 -14.34 5.91
CA ARG A 127 -4.88 -14.49 4.81
C ARG A 127 -4.47 -13.74 3.54
N THR A 128 -3.80 -12.58 3.66
CA THR A 128 -3.25 -11.90 2.48
C THR A 128 -2.06 -12.63 1.89
N GLY A 129 -1.24 -13.30 2.71
CA GLY A 129 -0.13 -14.12 2.26
C GLY A 129 -0.56 -15.38 1.48
N THR A 130 -1.73 -15.93 1.79
CA THR A 130 -2.34 -17.08 1.07
C THR A 130 -3.31 -16.66 -0.04
N TYR A 131 -3.52 -15.37 -0.25
CA TYR A 131 -4.51 -14.80 -1.19
C TYR A 131 -5.98 -15.16 -0.86
N GLU A 132 -6.28 -15.68 0.33
CA GLU A 132 -7.66 -15.83 0.83
C GLU A 132 -8.35 -14.49 1.01
N LEU A 133 -7.59 -13.47 1.42
CA LEU A 133 -8.00 -12.07 1.44
C LEU A 133 -7.18 -11.32 0.37
N ARG A 134 -7.78 -11.10 -0.80
CA ARG A 134 -7.14 -10.31 -1.87
C ARG A 134 -7.12 -8.85 -1.47
N ARG A 135 -5.95 -8.28 -1.37
CA ARG A 135 -5.79 -6.89 -0.95
C ARG A 135 -5.25 -6.01 -2.06
N SER A 136 -5.65 -4.75 -2.06
CA SER A 136 -4.98 -3.71 -2.84
C SER A 136 -4.95 -2.38 -2.09
N LEU A 137 -3.89 -1.62 -2.32
CA LEU A 137 -3.74 -0.24 -1.89
C LEU A 137 -3.63 0.63 -3.13
N CYS A 138 -4.41 1.68 -3.23
CA CYS A 138 -4.25 2.64 -4.32
C CYS A 138 -4.21 4.09 -3.83
N GLN A 139 -3.68 4.97 -4.66
CA GLN A 139 -3.57 6.39 -4.38
C GLN A 139 -4.68 7.15 -5.10
N PHE A 140 -5.41 8.00 -4.38
CA PHE A 140 -6.30 9.00 -4.95
C PHE A 140 -5.66 10.37 -4.78
N PRO A 141 -5.52 11.18 -5.85
CA PRO A 141 -4.90 12.50 -5.77
C PRO A 141 -5.70 13.46 -4.90
N THR A 142 -5.06 14.02 -3.87
CA THR A 142 -5.63 15.06 -3.00
C THR A 142 -4.78 16.33 -3.02
N GLN A 143 -5.36 17.44 -2.60
CA GLN A 143 -4.63 18.71 -2.48
C GLN A 143 -3.43 18.60 -1.52
N ALA A 144 -3.58 17.84 -0.42
CA ALA A 144 -2.50 17.61 0.53
C ALA A 144 -1.32 16.87 -0.12
N SER A 145 -1.60 15.81 -0.90
CA SER A 145 -0.56 15.07 -1.59
C SER A 145 0.11 15.88 -2.71
N ALA A 146 -0.66 16.67 -3.45
CA ALA A 146 -0.13 17.56 -4.49
C ALA A 146 0.81 18.62 -3.90
N GLN A 147 0.40 19.24 -2.80
CA GLN A 147 1.20 20.24 -2.10
C GLN A 147 2.52 19.68 -1.57
N GLU A 148 2.49 18.48 -0.98
CA GLU A 148 3.69 17.80 -0.51
C GLU A 148 4.64 17.42 -1.66
N ALA A 149 4.09 17.07 -2.82
CA ALA A 149 4.85 16.81 -4.04
C ALA A 149 5.36 18.07 -4.76
N GLY A 150 5.03 19.27 -4.29
CA GLY A 150 5.37 20.53 -4.93
C GLY A 150 4.66 20.75 -6.27
N MET A 151 3.48 20.18 -6.46
CA MET A 151 2.69 20.22 -7.69
C MET A 151 1.34 20.89 -7.45
N SER A 152 0.73 21.41 -8.52
CA SER A 152 -0.70 21.70 -8.52
C SER A 152 -1.50 20.39 -8.46
N LEU A 153 -2.78 20.47 -8.04
CA LEU A 153 -3.62 19.27 -8.00
C LEU A 153 -3.77 18.62 -9.37
N SER A 154 -3.90 19.39 -10.44
CA SER A 154 -4.02 18.86 -11.80
C SER A 154 -2.75 18.13 -12.27
N GLU A 155 -1.57 18.70 -12.01
CA GLU A 155 -0.29 18.04 -12.33
C GLU A 155 -0.13 16.75 -11.55
N TYR A 156 -0.50 16.75 -10.26
CA TYR A 156 -0.43 15.55 -9.44
C TYR A 156 -1.44 14.47 -9.84
N GLN A 157 -2.65 14.89 -10.30
CA GLN A 157 -3.62 13.97 -10.91
C GLN A 157 -3.07 13.31 -12.17
N ASP A 158 -2.50 14.10 -13.08
CA ASP A 158 -1.90 13.59 -14.31
C ASP A 158 -0.75 12.62 -14.00
N PHE A 159 0.07 12.95 -13.01
CA PHE A 159 1.16 12.09 -12.54
C PHE A 159 0.65 10.75 -11.98
N VAL A 160 -0.29 10.77 -11.03
CA VAL A 160 -0.82 9.54 -10.40
C VAL A 160 -1.59 8.69 -11.40
N PHE A 161 -2.46 9.30 -12.21
CA PHE A 161 -3.23 8.55 -13.19
C PHE A 161 -2.37 8.02 -14.33
N GLY A 162 -1.32 8.77 -14.72
CA GLY A 162 -0.29 8.30 -15.64
C GLY A 162 0.48 7.10 -15.10
N ALA A 163 0.90 7.16 -13.84
CA ALA A 163 1.57 6.05 -13.17
C ALA A 163 0.70 4.78 -13.04
N CYS A 164 -0.64 4.97 -12.96
CA CYS A 164 -1.61 3.86 -13.00
C CYS A 164 -1.97 3.39 -14.42
N ASN A 165 -1.33 3.93 -15.47
CA ASN A 165 -1.62 3.65 -16.88
C ASN A 165 -3.05 4.04 -17.33
N LEU A 166 -3.76 4.89 -16.57
CA LEU A 166 -5.16 5.25 -16.86
C LEU A 166 -5.32 6.13 -18.11
N ASN A 167 -4.24 6.71 -18.60
CA ASN A 167 -4.20 7.47 -19.84
C ASN A 167 -4.33 6.59 -21.09
N TYR A 168 -4.08 5.29 -20.97
CA TYR A 168 -4.28 4.34 -22.06
C TYR A 168 -5.76 3.92 -22.20
N ASP A 169 -6.13 3.42 -23.34
CA ASP A 169 -7.49 2.93 -23.59
C ASP A 169 -7.80 1.67 -22.78
N ASP A 170 -6.81 0.79 -22.64
CA ASP A 170 -6.90 -0.43 -21.83
C ASP A 170 -5.75 -0.48 -20.80
N PRO A 171 -5.93 0.13 -19.62
CA PRO A 171 -4.96 0.06 -18.53
C PRO A 171 -4.61 -1.36 -18.08
N ILE A 172 -5.57 -2.29 -18.13
CA ILE A 172 -5.36 -3.68 -17.72
C ILE A 172 -4.36 -4.36 -18.64
N ALA A 173 -4.49 -4.17 -19.95
CA ALA A 173 -3.55 -4.71 -20.92
C ALA A 173 -2.12 -4.18 -20.69
N GLU A 174 -1.97 -2.90 -20.35
CA GLU A 174 -0.65 -2.32 -20.07
C GLU A 174 -0.04 -2.90 -18.78
N TRP A 175 -0.82 -3.09 -17.74
CA TRP A 175 -0.35 -3.76 -16.51
C TRP A 175 0.00 -5.24 -16.75
N GLN A 176 -0.73 -5.96 -17.60
CA GLN A 176 -0.38 -7.32 -17.98
C GLN A 176 0.94 -7.41 -18.75
N LYS A 177 1.20 -6.45 -19.66
CA LYS A 177 2.51 -6.37 -20.36
C LYS A 177 3.65 -6.15 -19.37
N LEU A 178 3.48 -5.23 -18.42
CA LEU A 178 4.45 -4.96 -17.37
C LEU A 178 4.68 -6.22 -16.51
N SER A 179 3.60 -6.87 -16.08
CA SER A 179 3.66 -8.12 -15.30
C SER A 179 4.47 -9.20 -16.00
N ASN A 180 4.26 -9.39 -17.31
CA ASN A 180 5.01 -10.37 -18.09
C ASN A 180 6.50 -10.03 -18.19
N THR A 181 6.83 -8.75 -18.37
CA THR A 181 8.22 -8.28 -18.39
C THR A 181 8.90 -8.50 -17.03
N GLN A 182 8.24 -8.11 -15.95
CA GLN A 182 8.75 -8.30 -14.59
C GLN A 182 8.90 -9.79 -14.25
N GLN A 183 7.99 -10.65 -14.72
CA GLN A 183 8.07 -12.09 -14.48
C GLN A 183 9.36 -12.69 -15.05
N SER A 184 9.79 -12.26 -16.24
CA SER A 184 11.07 -12.69 -16.81
C SER A 184 12.27 -12.29 -15.94
N ILE A 185 12.19 -11.12 -15.28
CA ILE A 185 13.21 -10.66 -14.34
C ILE A 185 13.16 -11.50 -13.06
N VAL A 186 11.97 -11.78 -12.53
CA VAL A 186 11.77 -12.64 -11.35
C VAL A 186 12.34 -14.04 -11.59
N ASP A 187 12.05 -14.62 -12.74
CA ASP A 187 12.53 -15.96 -13.10
C ASP A 187 14.06 -16.01 -13.13
N HIS A 188 14.69 -14.98 -13.68
CA HIS A 188 16.15 -14.84 -13.64
C HIS A 188 16.67 -14.67 -12.21
N LEU A 189 16.09 -13.74 -11.42
CA LEU A 189 16.54 -13.45 -10.06
C LEU A 189 16.36 -14.65 -9.11
N ASN A 190 15.35 -15.50 -9.31
CA ASN A 190 15.16 -16.73 -8.55
C ASN A 190 16.30 -17.74 -8.75
N THR A 191 17.10 -17.60 -9.81
CA THR A 191 18.33 -18.40 -9.98
C THR A 191 19.54 -17.82 -9.26
N CYS A 192 19.47 -16.57 -8.83
CA CYS A 192 20.56 -15.84 -8.17
C CYS A 192 20.54 -16.11 -6.65
N LYS A 193 21.72 -16.32 -6.07
CA LYS A 193 21.87 -16.55 -4.63
C LYS A 193 22.44 -15.35 -3.88
N LYS A 194 22.99 -14.39 -4.60
CA LYS A 194 23.67 -13.23 -4.03
C LYS A 194 23.36 -11.98 -4.84
N VAL A 195 23.12 -10.90 -4.13
CA VAL A 195 22.87 -9.58 -4.70
C VAL A 195 23.91 -8.61 -4.16
N HIS A 196 24.37 -7.71 -5.01
CA HIS A 196 25.25 -6.62 -4.64
C HIS A 196 24.75 -5.33 -5.31
N TYR A 197 24.29 -4.38 -4.52
CA TYR A 197 23.96 -3.03 -4.98
C TYR A 197 25.17 -2.11 -4.81
N LYS A 198 25.55 -1.44 -5.90
CA LYS A 198 26.65 -0.48 -5.91
C LYS A 198 26.25 0.79 -6.63
N GLY A 199 26.44 1.94 -5.98
CA GLY A 199 26.09 3.24 -6.53
C GLY A 199 26.57 4.37 -5.63
N ASN A 200 26.09 5.59 -5.90
CA ASN A 200 26.44 6.74 -5.08
C ASN A 200 25.84 6.61 -3.67
N GLY A 201 26.68 6.42 -2.67
CA GLY A 201 26.25 6.21 -1.28
C GLY A 201 25.69 4.81 -1.00
N ILE A 202 25.83 3.86 -1.93
CA ILE A 202 25.34 2.49 -1.77
C ILE A 202 26.46 1.52 -2.14
N ASP A 203 26.83 0.65 -1.21
CA ASP A 203 27.69 -0.50 -1.41
C ASP A 203 27.26 -1.57 -0.41
N ILE A 204 26.23 -2.35 -0.76
CA ILE A 204 25.59 -3.33 0.13
C ILE A 204 25.38 -4.66 -0.60
N SER A 205 25.71 -5.74 0.07
CA SER A 205 25.55 -7.10 -0.45
C SER A 205 24.81 -7.99 0.54
N PHE A 206 24.06 -8.97 -0.02
CA PHE A 206 23.32 -9.93 0.78
C PHE A 206 23.02 -11.20 0.00
N SER A 207 22.66 -12.28 0.71
CA SER A 207 22.17 -13.52 0.14
C SER A 207 20.66 -13.49 -0.07
N THR A 208 20.21 -14.11 -1.14
CA THR A 208 18.79 -14.39 -1.43
C THR A 208 18.52 -15.89 -1.50
N GLU A 209 19.45 -16.71 -0.98
CA GLU A 209 19.31 -18.17 -1.02
C GLU A 209 18.09 -18.63 -0.23
N GLY A 210 17.23 -19.43 -0.86
CA GLY A 210 15.96 -19.87 -0.26
C GLY A 210 14.86 -18.80 -0.18
N ARG A 211 15.08 -17.62 -0.75
CA ARG A 211 14.08 -16.55 -0.86
C ARG A 211 13.36 -16.61 -2.21
N ILE A 212 12.16 -16.06 -2.22
CA ILE A 212 11.34 -15.93 -3.42
C ILE A 212 11.31 -14.47 -3.83
N TRP A 213 11.57 -14.18 -5.09
CA TRP A 213 11.37 -12.88 -5.68
C TRP A 213 9.90 -12.69 -6.07
N ILE A 214 9.34 -11.55 -5.77
CA ILE A 214 7.93 -11.23 -5.95
C ILE A 214 7.79 -10.24 -7.10
N ASN A 215 6.89 -10.57 -8.02
CA ASN A 215 6.45 -9.67 -9.07
C ASN A 215 5.36 -8.75 -8.53
N SER A 216 5.71 -7.50 -8.23
CA SER A 216 4.75 -6.49 -7.79
C SER A 216 4.15 -5.77 -8.99
N ASP A 217 3.19 -6.43 -9.61
CA ASP A 217 2.60 -6.09 -10.90
C ASP A 217 1.35 -5.20 -10.83
N GLY A 218 1.14 -4.48 -9.73
CA GLY A 218 0.00 -3.59 -9.56
C GLY A 218 -1.21 -4.18 -8.85
N LYS A 219 -1.24 -5.48 -8.59
CA LYS A 219 -2.40 -6.11 -7.92
C LYS A 219 -2.50 -5.70 -6.45
N THR A 220 -1.39 -5.73 -5.74
CA THR A 220 -1.36 -5.45 -4.29
C THR A 220 -1.21 -3.96 -3.98
N ASN A 221 -0.49 -3.22 -4.81
CA ASN A 221 -0.33 -1.77 -4.75
C ASN A 221 -0.56 -1.20 -6.16
N MET A 222 -1.35 -0.15 -6.29
CA MET A 222 -1.65 0.52 -7.55
C MET A 222 -1.38 2.04 -7.41
N PRO A 223 -0.37 2.59 -8.08
CA PRO A 223 0.57 1.92 -8.99
C PRO A 223 1.60 1.06 -8.27
N SER A 224 2.35 0.27 -9.04
CA SER A 224 3.49 -0.51 -8.61
C SER A 224 4.53 -0.57 -9.74
N GLY A 225 5.14 -1.70 -10.03
CA GLY A 225 6.13 -1.85 -11.10
C GLY A 225 7.52 -2.15 -10.55
N GLU A 226 7.59 -2.93 -9.49
CA GLU A 226 8.84 -3.36 -8.86
C GLU A 226 8.94 -4.89 -8.77
N VAL A 227 10.17 -5.36 -8.62
CA VAL A 227 10.47 -6.75 -8.29
C VAL A 227 11.24 -6.73 -6.97
N TYR A 228 10.79 -7.46 -5.97
CA TYR A 228 11.39 -7.41 -4.64
C TYR A 228 11.50 -8.77 -3.97
N THR A 229 12.40 -8.86 -3.00
CA THR A 229 12.53 -10.00 -2.08
C THR A 229 13.04 -9.50 -0.72
N ALA A 230 13.01 -10.37 0.29
CA ALA A 230 13.70 -10.14 1.55
C ALA A 230 15.10 -10.80 1.51
N PRO A 231 16.14 -10.16 2.02
CA PRO A 231 17.46 -10.81 2.16
C PRO A 231 17.43 -11.91 3.22
N VAL A 232 18.42 -12.80 3.21
CA VAL A 232 18.75 -13.61 4.37
C VAL A 232 19.32 -12.67 5.43
N GLU A 233 18.71 -12.63 6.61
CA GLU A 233 18.83 -11.53 7.57
C GLU A 233 20.29 -11.28 7.99
N ASP A 234 21.02 -12.32 8.37
CA ASP A 234 22.42 -12.27 8.85
C ASP A 234 23.45 -12.13 7.72
N SER A 235 23.01 -12.15 6.47
CA SER A 235 23.89 -12.05 5.30
C SER A 235 24.14 -10.61 4.83
N VAL A 236 23.38 -9.64 5.35
CA VAL A 236 23.43 -8.25 4.89
C VAL A 236 24.69 -7.56 5.41
N ASN A 237 25.52 -7.04 4.50
CA ASN A 237 26.75 -6.32 4.83
C ASN A 237 26.96 -5.14 3.89
N GLY A 238 27.34 -3.99 4.42
CA GLY A 238 27.69 -2.81 3.64
C GLY A 238 27.02 -1.53 4.14
N ILE A 239 26.97 -0.55 3.25
CA ILE A 239 26.43 0.78 3.54
C ILE A 239 25.32 1.16 2.57
N VAL A 240 24.35 1.91 3.05
CA VAL A 240 23.30 2.50 2.23
C VAL A 240 22.96 3.91 2.74
N ARG A 241 22.81 4.85 1.79
CA ARG A 241 22.35 6.21 2.04
C ARG A 241 21.08 6.48 1.25
N PHE A 242 20.04 6.91 1.94
CA PHE A 242 18.79 7.42 1.37
C PHE A 242 18.85 8.95 1.36
N SER A 243 19.10 9.53 0.18
CA SER A 243 19.33 10.97 0.01
C SER A 243 18.06 11.79 -0.15
N HIS A 244 16.93 11.15 -0.40
CA HIS A 244 15.65 11.83 -0.55
C HIS A 244 14.92 11.92 0.79
N PRO A 245 14.25 13.06 1.09
CA PRO A 245 13.37 13.17 2.24
C PRO A 245 12.25 12.11 2.18
N SER A 246 11.86 11.63 3.34
CA SER A 246 10.76 10.67 3.48
C SER A 246 9.91 11.03 4.69
N ILE A 247 8.64 10.65 4.66
CA ILE A 247 7.75 10.78 5.82
C ILE A 247 7.54 9.39 6.40
N TYR A 248 8.08 9.16 7.59
CA TYR A 248 7.92 7.91 8.33
C TYR A 248 7.02 8.12 9.55
N MET A 249 5.87 7.42 9.59
CA MET A 249 4.87 7.54 10.67
C MET A 249 4.46 8.99 10.99
N GLY A 250 4.35 9.84 9.95
CA GLY A 250 3.98 11.24 10.07
C GLY A 250 5.13 12.19 10.46
N THR A 251 6.36 11.69 10.55
CA THR A 251 7.57 12.47 10.84
C THR A 251 8.47 12.52 9.60
N GLU A 252 8.91 13.71 9.22
CA GLU A 252 9.87 13.90 8.14
C GLU A 252 11.27 13.47 8.58
N VAL A 253 11.95 12.69 7.74
CA VAL A 253 13.31 12.21 7.95
C VAL A 253 14.13 12.42 6.68
N GLU A 254 15.38 12.85 6.82
CA GLU A 254 16.26 13.19 5.71
C GLU A 254 17.65 12.54 5.89
N ASP A 255 18.32 12.29 4.76
CA ASP A 255 19.73 11.82 4.69
C ASP A 255 20.02 10.65 5.63
N ILE A 256 19.20 9.61 5.56
CA ILE A 256 19.37 8.41 6.39
C ILE A 256 20.60 7.65 5.87
N ARG A 257 21.55 7.36 6.76
CA ARG A 257 22.71 6.52 6.50
C ARG A 257 22.69 5.31 7.42
N LEU A 258 22.83 4.14 6.83
CA LEU A 258 22.91 2.90 7.58
C LEU A 258 24.20 2.18 7.20
N GLU A 259 24.94 1.72 8.21
CA GLU A 259 26.01 0.74 8.07
C GLU A 259 25.51 -0.58 8.67
N VAL A 260 25.65 -1.66 7.90
CA VAL A 260 25.11 -2.96 8.28
C VAL A 260 26.25 -3.98 8.27
N LYS A 261 26.33 -4.77 9.34
CA LYS A 261 27.28 -5.87 9.46
C LYS A 261 26.57 -7.12 10.01
N ASN A 262 26.62 -8.19 9.22
CA ASN A 262 25.95 -9.46 9.55
C ASN A 262 24.46 -9.28 9.92
N GLY A 263 23.77 -8.40 9.16
CA GLY A 263 22.34 -8.12 9.34
C GLY A 263 22.00 -7.11 10.44
N GLU A 264 22.96 -6.64 11.22
CA GLU A 264 22.74 -5.65 12.28
C GLU A 264 23.22 -4.26 11.84
N VAL A 265 22.44 -3.24 12.14
CA VAL A 265 22.81 -1.83 11.96
C VAL A 265 23.77 -1.46 13.10
N ILE A 266 24.95 -0.94 12.74
CA ILE A 266 26.05 -0.60 13.67
C ILE A 266 26.33 0.90 13.72
#